data_87f11145c2bb2e6a253b4857ef93eb82
#
_entry.id   87f11145c2bb2e6a253b4857ef93eb82
#
_cell.length_a   1.000
_cell.length_b   1.000
_cell.length_c   1.000
_cell.angle_alpha   90.00
_cell.angle_beta   90.00
_cell.angle_gamma   90.00
#
_symmetry.space_group_name_H-M   'P 1'
#
loop_
_entity.id
_entity.type
_entity.pdbx_description
1 polymer ?
#
loop_
_entity_poly.entity_id
_entity_poly.type
_entity_poly.pdbx_seq_one_letter_code
_entity_poly.pdbx_strand_id
1 'polypeptide(L)'
;MVIDFHVHAFNPKVAEKAVEKLQVCSGITPFTRGTAEETIQRFDEWGIDKGVLLSVATKPTQQRVINDWCAEQDGGRFISFGGIHPDAEDYEQEIAHIKELGLHGIKLHPDYQGFMIDDERMDKIYDAIERADLPVIFHSGYDCVSPDLIHSTPERALNMIKKHPKLKVILAHLGANMMWEPVSYTHLRAHETELHLV
;
A
#
# COMPACT_ATOMS: atom_id res chain seq x y z
N MET A 1 -3.03 -2.10 -22.94
CA MET A 1 -2.59 -2.71 -21.68
C MET A 1 -3.34 -2.04 -20.55
N VAL A 2 -4.07 -2.81 -19.75
CA VAL A 2 -4.82 -2.35 -18.56
C VAL A 2 -4.10 -2.88 -17.33
N ILE A 3 -3.79 -1.99 -16.39
CA ILE A 3 -3.11 -2.34 -15.13
C ILE A 3 -4.03 -1.95 -13.97
N ASP A 4 -4.42 -2.93 -13.14
CA ASP A 4 -5.03 -2.65 -11.85
C ASP A 4 -3.93 -2.31 -10.84
N PHE A 5 -3.90 -1.06 -10.40
CA PHE A 5 -2.83 -0.55 -9.53
C PHE A 5 -3.05 -0.82 -8.04
N HIS A 6 -4.09 -1.58 -7.65
CA HIS A 6 -4.36 -1.87 -6.24
C HIS A 6 -4.99 -3.25 -6.03
N VAL A 7 -4.15 -4.27 -5.99
CA VAL A 7 -4.58 -5.66 -5.87
C VAL A 7 -4.08 -6.26 -4.56
N HIS A 8 -4.97 -6.96 -3.87
CA HIS A 8 -4.63 -7.77 -2.70
C HIS A 8 -4.81 -9.25 -3.01
N ALA A 9 -3.76 -10.02 -2.81
CA ALA A 9 -3.82 -11.47 -2.77
C ALA A 9 -2.95 -11.97 -1.60
N PHE A 10 -3.19 -13.19 -1.18
CA PHE A 10 -2.59 -13.76 0.02
C PHE A 10 -1.99 -15.13 -0.30
N ASN A 11 -0.97 -15.49 0.47
CA ASN A 11 -0.47 -16.86 0.44
C ASN A 11 -1.64 -17.83 0.70
N PRO A 12 -1.79 -18.92 -0.08
CA PRO A 12 -2.92 -19.86 0.04
C PRO A 12 -3.16 -20.40 1.45
N LYS A 13 -2.11 -20.49 2.29
CA LYS A 13 -2.23 -20.94 3.68
C LYS A 13 -3.05 -20.00 4.57
N VAL A 14 -3.18 -18.74 4.20
CA VAL A 14 -3.87 -17.72 5.01
C VAL A 14 -5.00 -17.01 4.26
N ALA A 15 -5.12 -17.21 2.96
CA ALA A 15 -6.03 -16.50 2.08
C ALA A 15 -7.49 -16.56 2.57
N GLU A 16 -8.02 -17.76 2.84
CA GLU A 16 -9.40 -17.94 3.29
C GLU A 16 -9.71 -17.14 4.55
N LYS A 17 -8.86 -17.25 5.60
CA LYS A 17 -9.03 -16.50 6.86
C LYS A 17 -8.89 -14.98 6.68
N ALA A 18 -8.00 -14.56 5.78
CA ALA A 18 -7.81 -13.14 5.51
C ALA A 18 -9.04 -12.54 4.82
N VAL A 19 -9.56 -13.22 3.81
CA VAL A 19 -10.76 -12.79 3.08
C VAL A 19 -12.00 -12.79 3.97
N GLU A 20 -12.20 -13.84 4.77
CA GLU A 20 -13.30 -13.91 5.74
C GLU A 20 -13.27 -12.73 6.72
N LYS A 21 -12.11 -12.44 7.29
CA LYS A 21 -11.93 -11.28 8.19
C LYS A 21 -12.25 -9.95 7.51
N LEU A 22 -11.79 -9.76 6.26
CA LEU A 22 -12.07 -8.57 5.48
C LEU A 22 -13.55 -8.43 5.15
N GLN A 23 -14.21 -9.54 4.78
CA GLN A 23 -15.65 -9.56 4.51
C GLN A 23 -16.46 -9.18 5.76
N VAL A 24 -16.12 -9.73 6.92
CA VAL A 24 -16.78 -9.38 8.19
C VAL A 24 -16.60 -7.89 8.52
N CYS A 25 -15.41 -7.35 8.33
CA CYS A 25 -15.12 -5.94 8.62
C CYS A 25 -15.83 -4.99 7.65
N SER A 26 -15.74 -5.26 6.35
CA SER A 26 -16.26 -4.35 5.31
C SER A 26 -17.74 -4.52 4.99
N GLY A 27 -18.31 -5.69 5.29
CA GLY A 27 -19.66 -6.07 4.85
C GLY A 27 -19.75 -6.37 3.34
N ILE A 28 -18.60 -6.40 2.63
CA ILE A 28 -18.56 -6.60 1.17
C ILE A 28 -18.29 -8.07 0.86
N THR A 29 -19.11 -8.66 -0.03
CA THR A 29 -18.87 -10.02 -0.51
C THR A 29 -17.66 -10.05 -1.45
N PRO A 30 -16.64 -10.87 -1.17
CA PRO A 30 -15.46 -10.95 -2.01
C PRO A 30 -15.76 -11.65 -3.35
N PHE A 31 -15.07 -11.24 -4.40
CA PHE A 31 -15.17 -11.86 -5.74
C PHE A 31 -14.20 -13.03 -5.94
N THR A 32 -13.26 -13.21 -5.02
CA THR A 32 -12.27 -14.30 -5.03
C THR A 32 -12.06 -14.82 -3.61
N ARG A 33 -11.44 -15.98 -3.46
CA ARG A 33 -10.94 -16.47 -2.15
C ARG A 33 -9.60 -15.82 -1.76
N GLY A 34 -9.15 -14.82 -2.51
CA GLY A 34 -7.96 -14.05 -2.22
C GLY A 34 -6.64 -14.72 -2.57
N THR A 35 -6.64 -15.79 -3.37
CA THR A 35 -5.39 -16.39 -3.86
C THR A 35 -4.89 -15.69 -5.11
N ALA A 36 -3.57 -15.71 -5.35
CA ALA A 36 -2.97 -15.15 -6.55
C ALA A 36 -3.54 -15.81 -7.83
N GLU A 37 -3.72 -17.13 -7.80
CA GLU A 37 -4.28 -17.89 -8.91
C GLU A 37 -5.68 -17.45 -9.30
N GLU A 38 -6.60 -17.34 -8.33
CA GLU A 38 -7.97 -16.89 -8.61
C GLU A 38 -8.01 -15.42 -9.04
N THR A 39 -7.12 -14.59 -8.51
CA THR A 39 -7.01 -13.20 -8.94
C THR A 39 -6.62 -13.11 -10.41
N ILE A 40 -5.68 -13.93 -10.88
CA ILE A 40 -5.31 -14.02 -12.30
C ILE A 40 -6.49 -14.47 -13.15
N GLN A 41 -7.29 -15.45 -12.70
CA GLN A 41 -8.49 -15.86 -13.42
C GLN A 41 -9.48 -14.69 -13.59
N ARG A 42 -9.65 -13.85 -12.56
CA ARG A 42 -10.48 -12.64 -12.66
C ARG A 42 -9.88 -11.60 -13.60
N PHE A 43 -8.57 -11.48 -13.64
CA PHE A 43 -7.91 -10.60 -14.63
C PHE A 43 -8.25 -11.02 -16.05
N ASP A 44 -8.25 -12.31 -16.35
CA ASP A 44 -8.61 -12.82 -17.67
C ASP A 44 -10.07 -12.51 -18.02
N GLU A 45 -10.99 -12.70 -17.06
CA GLU A 45 -12.41 -12.39 -17.25
C GLU A 45 -12.69 -10.88 -17.45
N TRP A 46 -11.91 -10.03 -16.76
CA TRP A 46 -12.15 -8.58 -16.74
C TRP A 46 -11.27 -7.81 -17.74
N GLY A 47 -10.42 -8.49 -18.48
CA GLY A 47 -9.52 -7.86 -19.46
C GLY A 47 -8.42 -7.02 -18.82
N ILE A 48 -7.98 -7.39 -17.60
CA ILE A 48 -6.86 -6.77 -16.92
C ILE A 48 -5.58 -7.48 -17.33
N ASP A 49 -4.60 -6.75 -17.82
CA ASP A 49 -3.33 -7.33 -18.27
C ASP A 49 -2.39 -7.63 -17.10
N LYS A 50 -2.31 -6.72 -16.12
CA LYS A 50 -1.45 -6.84 -14.93
C LYS A 50 -2.11 -6.24 -13.70
N GLY A 51 -1.67 -6.69 -12.52
CA GLY A 51 -2.05 -6.08 -11.24
C GLY A 51 -0.83 -5.73 -10.39
N VAL A 52 -0.89 -4.61 -9.68
CA VAL A 52 0.10 -4.27 -8.66
C VAL A 52 -0.30 -4.95 -7.36
N LEU A 53 0.46 -5.98 -6.97
CA LEU A 53 0.21 -6.75 -5.76
C LEU A 53 0.73 -6.02 -4.53
N LEU A 54 -0.18 -5.71 -3.61
CA LEU A 54 0.09 -4.90 -2.42
C LEU A 54 -0.15 -5.74 -1.16
N SER A 55 0.89 -6.30 -0.59
CA SER A 55 0.80 -7.08 0.64
C SER A 55 1.14 -6.24 1.87
N VAL A 56 0.42 -6.48 2.98
CA VAL A 56 0.57 -5.73 4.22
C VAL A 56 1.09 -6.64 5.33
N ALA A 57 2.23 -6.30 5.90
CA ALA A 57 2.72 -6.92 7.12
C ALA A 57 1.98 -6.32 8.33
N THR A 58 1.01 -7.03 8.88
CA THR A 58 0.22 -6.56 10.05
C THR A 58 0.90 -6.84 11.39
N LYS A 59 2.06 -7.49 11.38
CA LYS A 59 2.94 -7.73 12.55
C LYS A 59 4.40 -7.65 12.10
N PRO A 60 5.33 -7.22 12.98
CA PRO A 60 6.76 -7.16 12.66
C PRO A 60 7.33 -8.49 12.13
N THR A 61 6.93 -9.61 12.73
CA THR A 61 7.43 -10.95 12.39
C THR A 61 6.94 -11.50 11.04
N GLN A 62 6.04 -10.78 10.34
CA GLN A 62 5.46 -11.24 9.07
C GLN A 62 6.19 -10.70 7.85
N GLN A 63 6.94 -9.60 7.99
CA GLN A 63 7.48 -8.86 6.85
C GLN A 63 8.34 -9.76 5.93
N ARG A 64 9.29 -10.51 6.48
CA ARG A 64 10.16 -11.41 5.71
C ARG A 64 9.38 -12.43 4.88
N VAL A 65 8.49 -13.16 5.52
CA VAL A 65 7.69 -14.22 4.85
C VAL A 65 6.77 -13.65 3.78
N ILE A 66 6.22 -12.46 4.02
CA ILE A 66 5.36 -11.77 3.04
C ILE A 66 6.19 -11.33 1.84
N ASN A 67 7.37 -10.76 2.05
CA ASN A 67 8.22 -10.25 0.98
C ASN A 67 8.78 -11.38 0.11
N ASP A 68 9.21 -12.48 0.72
CA ASP A 68 9.63 -13.68 -0.02
C ASP A 68 8.48 -14.21 -0.89
N TRP A 69 7.26 -14.30 -0.34
CA TRP A 69 6.09 -14.72 -1.11
C TRP A 69 5.73 -13.72 -2.22
N CYS A 70 5.82 -12.41 -1.99
CA CYS A 70 5.59 -11.40 -3.03
C CYS A 70 6.57 -11.56 -4.19
N ALA A 71 7.82 -11.88 -3.91
CA ALA A 71 8.83 -12.12 -4.94
C ALA A 71 8.53 -13.38 -5.77
N GLU A 72 7.97 -14.43 -5.15
CA GLU A 72 7.50 -15.62 -5.88
C GLU A 72 6.36 -15.31 -6.86
N GLN A 73 5.58 -14.25 -6.60
CA GLN A 73 4.46 -13.85 -7.46
C GLN A 73 4.87 -12.84 -8.53
N ASP A 74 6.03 -12.20 -8.38
CA ASP A 74 6.46 -11.11 -9.26
C ASP A 74 6.82 -11.56 -10.69
N GLY A 75 6.73 -10.65 -11.63
CA GLY A 75 7.22 -10.81 -13.02
C GLY A 75 6.22 -11.36 -14.03
N GLY A 76 5.15 -12.04 -13.62
CA GLY A 76 4.11 -12.56 -14.53
C GLY A 76 2.98 -11.55 -14.76
N ARG A 77 1.83 -11.87 -14.18
CA ARG A 77 0.64 -11.01 -14.14
C ARG A 77 0.70 -10.00 -13.00
N PHE A 78 1.63 -10.13 -12.07
CA PHE A 78 1.81 -9.21 -10.96
C PHE A 78 3.08 -8.38 -11.09
N ILE A 79 2.98 -7.14 -10.60
CA ILE A 79 4.07 -6.24 -10.26
C ILE A 79 4.02 -6.13 -8.74
N SER A 80 4.94 -6.76 -8.03
CA SER A 80 4.79 -6.98 -6.60
C SER A 80 5.52 -5.90 -5.79
N PHE A 81 4.83 -5.39 -4.76
CA PHE A 81 5.39 -4.52 -3.75
C PHE A 81 5.62 -5.32 -2.46
N GLY A 82 6.68 -5.02 -1.75
CA GLY A 82 6.94 -5.57 -0.43
C GLY A 82 6.18 -4.82 0.66
N GLY A 83 6.19 -5.38 1.87
CA GLY A 83 5.62 -4.78 3.06
C GLY A 83 6.64 -4.73 4.20
N ILE A 84 6.67 -3.65 4.96
CA ILE A 84 7.41 -3.53 6.21
C ILE A 84 6.44 -3.18 7.33
N HIS A 85 6.86 -3.43 8.58
CA HIS A 85 6.06 -3.05 9.74
C HIS A 85 6.72 -1.91 10.51
N PRO A 86 5.98 -0.87 10.91
CA PRO A 86 6.54 0.29 11.63
C PRO A 86 7.28 -0.04 12.92
N ASP A 87 6.85 -1.09 13.62
CA ASP A 87 7.43 -1.51 14.89
C ASP A 87 8.52 -2.59 14.74
N ALA A 88 8.92 -2.93 13.51
CA ALA A 88 10.03 -3.85 13.28
C ALA A 88 11.37 -3.13 13.51
N GLU A 89 12.23 -3.71 14.35
CA GLU A 89 13.56 -3.15 14.61
C GLU A 89 14.51 -3.32 13.41
N ASP A 90 14.27 -4.35 12.60
CA ASP A 90 15.06 -4.73 11.43
C ASP A 90 14.54 -4.12 10.10
N TYR A 91 13.76 -3.02 10.16
CA TYR A 91 13.15 -2.40 8.97
C TYR A 91 14.19 -2.02 7.89
N GLU A 92 15.40 -1.61 8.24
CA GLU A 92 16.43 -1.27 7.25
C GLU A 92 16.92 -2.51 6.49
N GLN A 93 17.14 -3.62 7.22
CA GLN A 93 17.50 -4.90 6.62
C GLN A 93 16.38 -5.43 5.71
N GLU A 94 15.14 -5.20 6.12
CA GLU A 94 14.00 -5.65 5.33
C GLU A 94 13.80 -4.79 4.07
N ILE A 95 14.02 -3.49 4.13
CA ILE A 95 14.04 -2.61 2.95
C ILE A 95 15.14 -3.04 1.97
N ALA A 96 16.33 -3.38 2.48
CA ALA A 96 17.41 -3.90 1.65
C ALA A 96 17.02 -5.23 0.99
N HIS A 97 16.39 -6.13 1.75
CA HIS A 97 15.89 -7.41 1.24
C HIS A 97 14.84 -7.25 0.15
N ILE A 98 13.85 -6.35 0.34
CA ILE A 98 12.85 -6.00 -0.68
C ILE A 98 13.54 -5.61 -2.00
N LYS A 99 14.61 -4.84 -1.91
CA LYS A 99 15.38 -4.40 -3.07
C LYS A 99 16.18 -5.53 -3.71
N GLU A 100 16.78 -6.42 -2.92
CA GLU A 100 17.49 -7.63 -3.39
C GLU A 100 16.55 -8.60 -4.10
N LEU A 101 15.31 -8.72 -3.62
CA LEU A 101 14.27 -9.51 -4.26
C LEU A 101 13.76 -8.92 -5.58
N GLY A 102 14.12 -7.67 -5.91
CA GLY A 102 13.66 -6.98 -7.10
C GLY A 102 12.22 -6.47 -7.01
N LEU A 103 11.63 -6.38 -5.81
CA LEU A 103 10.28 -5.85 -5.62
C LEU A 103 10.24 -4.36 -5.97
N HIS A 104 9.10 -3.92 -6.50
CA HIS A 104 8.97 -2.63 -7.18
C HIS A 104 8.67 -1.44 -6.25
N GLY A 105 8.42 -1.68 -4.97
CA GLY A 105 8.12 -0.66 -3.98
C GLY A 105 7.67 -1.25 -2.65
N ILE A 106 7.15 -0.40 -1.78
CA ILE A 106 6.72 -0.77 -0.43
C ILE A 106 5.24 -0.40 -0.23
N LYS A 107 4.46 -1.32 0.35
CA LYS A 107 3.08 -1.06 0.82
C LYS A 107 3.09 -0.84 2.31
N LEU A 108 2.45 0.26 2.72
CA LEU A 108 2.09 0.55 4.10
C LEU A 108 0.58 0.76 4.25
N HIS A 109 0.06 0.37 5.39
CA HIS A 109 -1.36 0.52 5.70
C HIS A 109 -1.55 1.11 7.10
N PRO A 110 -1.68 2.43 7.22
CA PRO A 110 -1.73 3.13 8.51
C PRO A 110 -2.74 2.53 9.49
N ASP A 111 -3.94 2.20 9.02
CA ASP A 111 -5.01 1.65 9.87
C ASP A 111 -4.71 0.25 10.40
N TYR A 112 -4.17 -0.66 9.56
CA TYR A 112 -3.86 -2.04 9.96
C TYR A 112 -2.58 -2.13 10.81
N GLN A 113 -1.69 -1.15 10.68
CA GLN A 113 -0.40 -1.13 11.34
C GLN A 113 -0.34 -0.12 12.51
N GLY A 114 -1.43 0.62 12.78
CA GLY A 114 -1.61 1.46 13.95
C GLY A 114 -0.68 2.68 14.02
N PHE A 115 -0.51 3.42 12.91
CA PHE A 115 0.26 4.65 12.88
C PHE A 115 -0.43 5.75 12.07
N MET A 116 -0.19 7.02 12.41
CA MET A 116 -0.58 8.14 11.55
C MET A 116 0.48 8.33 10.46
N ILE A 117 0.04 8.64 9.23
CA ILE A 117 0.97 8.80 8.10
C ILE A 117 2.03 9.89 8.34
N ASP A 118 1.72 10.90 9.16
CA ASP A 118 2.64 11.99 9.56
C ASP A 118 3.26 11.81 10.96
N ASP A 119 3.19 10.60 11.53
CA ASP A 119 3.78 10.27 12.83
C ASP A 119 5.33 10.39 12.78
N GLU A 120 5.92 11.12 13.71
CA GLU A 120 7.37 11.32 13.78
C GLU A 120 8.17 10.02 13.91
N ARG A 121 7.59 8.98 14.51
CA ARG A 121 8.25 7.67 14.60
C ARG A 121 8.49 7.03 13.24
N MET A 122 7.73 7.46 12.21
CA MET A 122 7.85 6.97 10.84
C MET A 122 8.98 7.65 10.06
N ASP A 123 9.49 8.79 10.50
CA ASP A 123 10.50 9.57 9.76
C ASP A 123 11.72 8.73 9.41
N LYS A 124 12.26 7.98 10.37
CA LYS A 124 13.41 7.09 10.15
C LYS A 124 13.15 6.01 9.09
N ILE A 125 11.90 5.54 9.00
CA ILE A 125 11.47 4.54 8.01
C ILE A 125 11.34 5.20 6.64
N TYR A 126 10.70 6.37 6.57
CA TYR A 126 10.58 7.13 5.32
C TYR A 126 11.95 7.53 4.76
N ASP A 127 12.87 7.98 5.62
CA ASP A 127 14.25 8.27 5.22
C ASP A 127 14.98 7.04 4.67
N ALA A 128 14.74 5.86 5.26
CA ALA A 128 15.33 4.61 4.78
C ALA A 128 14.74 4.20 3.41
N ILE A 129 13.42 4.34 3.22
CA ILE A 129 12.74 4.07 1.94
C ILE A 129 13.24 5.06 0.87
N GLU A 130 13.38 6.34 1.20
CA GLU A 130 13.91 7.37 0.30
C GLU A 130 15.35 7.03 -0.13
N ARG A 131 16.24 6.67 0.82
CA ARG A 131 17.61 6.22 0.50
C ARG A 131 17.66 4.99 -0.40
N ALA A 132 16.67 4.09 -0.27
CA ALA A 132 16.56 2.92 -1.12
C ALA A 132 16.04 3.23 -2.52
N ASP A 133 15.54 4.45 -2.75
CA ASP A 133 14.92 4.92 -4.00
C ASP A 133 13.67 4.12 -4.41
N LEU A 134 12.95 3.55 -3.43
CA LEU A 134 11.73 2.80 -3.64
C LEU A 134 10.49 3.69 -3.52
N PRO A 135 9.46 3.53 -4.37
CA PRO A 135 8.17 4.15 -4.13
C PRO A 135 7.46 3.49 -2.96
N VAL A 136 6.66 4.27 -2.23
CA VAL A 136 5.79 3.77 -1.17
C VAL A 136 4.33 4.07 -1.50
N ILE A 137 3.49 3.05 -1.40
CA ILE A 137 2.04 3.21 -1.54
C ILE A 137 1.36 3.06 -0.18
N PHE A 138 0.56 4.04 0.18
CA PHE A 138 -0.24 4.06 1.40
C PHE A 138 -1.70 3.75 1.11
N HIS A 139 -2.36 3.02 2.02
CA HIS A 139 -3.79 3.21 2.17
C HIS A 139 -4.05 4.63 2.65
N SER A 140 -5.06 5.29 2.10
CA SER A 140 -5.39 6.68 2.45
C SER A 140 -6.90 6.88 2.55
N GLY A 141 -7.31 7.70 3.53
CA GLY A 141 -8.70 7.99 3.82
C GLY A 141 -9.34 7.00 4.78
N TYR A 142 -10.65 6.87 4.68
CA TYR A 142 -11.46 6.01 5.54
C TYR A 142 -11.13 4.53 5.34
N ASP A 143 -11.03 3.79 6.45
CA ASP A 143 -10.98 2.33 6.48
C ASP A 143 -11.97 1.75 7.51
N CYS A 144 -12.60 0.61 7.17
CA CYS A 144 -13.58 -0.05 8.03
C CYS A 144 -12.98 -0.63 9.31
N VAL A 145 -11.69 -0.83 9.38
CA VAL A 145 -10.98 -1.33 10.58
C VAL A 145 -10.89 -0.26 11.65
N SER A 146 -10.84 1.01 11.27
CA SER A 146 -10.75 2.15 12.19
C SER A 146 -11.75 3.26 11.82
N PRO A 147 -13.07 2.99 11.87
CA PRO A 147 -14.08 3.90 11.32
C PRO A 147 -14.12 5.27 12.03
N ASP A 148 -13.71 5.33 13.29
CA ASP A 148 -13.73 6.54 14.12
C ASP A 148 -12.42 7.33 14.07
N LEU A 149 -11.37 6.82 13.43
CA LEU A 149 -10.06 7.43 13.36
C LEU A 149 -9.40 7.22 12.00
N ILE A 150 -9.34 8.27 11.19
CA ILE A 150 -8.68 8.21 9.88
C ILE A 150 -7.19 8.48 10.06
N HIS A 151 -6.37 7.47 9.79
CA HIS A 151 -4.92 7.49 10.02
C HIS A 151 -4.14 8.24 8.93
N SER A 152 -4.71 8.34 7.72
CA SER A 152 -4.09 8.98 6.56
C SER A 152 -5.10 9.92 5.90
N THR A 153 -5.31 11.10 6.52
CA THR A 153 -6.11 12.16 5.88
C THR A 153 -5.26 12.91 4.84
N PRO A 154 -5.88 13.63 3.89
CA PRO A 154 -5.15 14.46 2.92
C PRO A 154 -4.19 15.47 3.57
N GLU A 155 -4.61 16.10 4.68
CA GLU A 155 -3.78 17.07 5.41
C GLU A 155 -2.55 16.39 6.04
N ARG A 156 -2.73 15.22 6.66
CA ARG A 156 -1.63 14.42 7.22
C ARG A 156 -0.67 13.95 6.13
N ALA A 157 -1.20 13.49 5.01
CA ALA A 157 -0.39 13.12 3.85
C ALA A 157 0.44 14.30 3.33
N LEU A 158 -0.17 15.49 3.25
CA LEU A 158 0.55 16.72 2.87
C LEU A 158 1.66 17.08 3.88
N ASN A 159 1.41 16.92 5.19
CA ASN A 159 2.44 17.17 6.23
C ASN A 159 3.63 16.22 6.04
N MET A 160 3.37 14.94 5.83
CA MET A 160 4.41 13.93 5.58
C MET A 160 5.20 14.24 4.32
N ILE A 161 4.53 14.55 3.19
CA ILE A 161 5.19 14.87 1.91
C ILE A 161 6.07 16.12 2.02
N LYS A 162 5.62 17.15 2.75
CA LYS A 162 6.46 18.35 2.99
C LYS A 162 7.71 18.05 3.79
N LYS A 163 7.65 17.09 4.71
CA LYS A 163 8.76 16.65 5.55
C LYS A 163 9.74 15.74 4.79
N HIS A 164 9.22 14.91 3.88
CA HIS A 164 9.98 13.96 3.07
C HIS A 164 9.78 14.23 1.55
N PRO A 165 10.28 15.36 1.03
CA PRO A 165 9.95 15.82 -0.33
C PRO A 165 10.55 14.97 -1.46
N LYS A 166 11.48 14.08 -1.16
CA LYS A 166 12.09 13.18 -2.14
C LYS A 166 11.48 11.78 -2.09
N LEU A 167 10.65 11.49 -1.10
CA LEU A 167 9.96 10.22 -1.00
C LEU A 167 8.95 10.08 -2.15
N LYS A 168 9.05 9.00 -2.90
CA LYS A 168 8.12 8.71 -4.01
C LYS A 168 6.82 8.14 -3.43
N VAL A 169 5.83 8.99 -3.22
CA VAL A 169 4.58 8.65 -2.53
C VAL A 169 3.45 8.38 -3.50
N ILE A 170 2.72 7.29 -3.27
CA ILE A 170 1.47 6.97 -3.95
C ILE A 170 0.38 6.87 -2.88
N LEU A 171 -0.66 7.68 -3.00
CA LEU A 171 -1.81 7.65 -2.11
C LEU A 171 -2.94 6.88 -2.80
N ALA A 172 -3.33 5.75 -2.23
CA ALA A 172 -4.40 4.92 -2.77
C ALA A 172 -5.76 5.63 -2.73
N HIS A 173 -6.73 5.08 -3.47
CA HIS A 173 -8.13 5.54 -3.47
C HIS A 173 -8.32 6.99 -3.93
N LEU A 174 -7.63 7.37 -5.03
CA LEU A 174 -7.65 8.74 -5.57
C LEU A 174 -7.19 9.78 -4.54
N GLY A 175 -6.21 9.41 -3.70
CA GLY A 175 -5.60 10.28 -2.69
C GLY A 175 -6.16 10.14 -1.28
N ALA A 176 -7.44 9.79 -1.10
CA ALA A 176 -8.03 9.41 0.18
C ALA A 176 -9.45 8.88 0.00
N ASN A 177 -9.73 7.65 0.45
CA ASN A 177 -11.06 7.05 0.41
C ASN A 177 -12.09 7.91 1.17
N MET A 178 -13.23 8.21 0.52
CA MET A 178 -14.33 9.02 1.06
C MET A 178 -13.93 10.46 1.51
N MET A 179 -12.77 10.97 1.06
CA MET A 179 -12.27 12.31 1.41
C MET A 179 -11.83 13.10 0.16
N TRP A 180 -12.51 12.93 -0.97
CA TRP A 180 -12.07 13.51 -2.25
C TRP A 180 -12.15 15.03 -2.32
N GLU A 181 -13.06 15.66 -1.55
CA GLU A 181 -13.12 17.13 -1.47
C GLU A 181 -11.84 17.71 -0.81
N PRO A 182 -11.41 17.26 0.38
CA PRO A 182 -10.11 17.65 0.93
C PRO A 182 -8.92 17.32 0.02
N VAL A 183 -8.93 16.18 -0.70
CA VAL A 183 -7.89 15.82 -1.68
C VAL A 183 -7.72 16.91 -2.73
N SER A 184 -8.83 17.46 -3.26
CA SER A 184 -8.78 18.52 -4.28
C SER A 184 -8.08 19.79 -3.78
N TYR A 185 -8.16 20.09 -2.48
CA TYR A 185 -7.50 21.25 -1.88
C TYR A 185 -6.01 21.01 -1.56
N THR A 186 -5.65 19.78 -1.21
CA THR A 186 -4.28 19.46 -0.77
C THR A 186 -3.39 19.00 -1.90
N HIS A 187 -3.91 18.22 -2.84
CA HIS A 187 -3.12 17.60 -3.90
C HIS A 187 -3.17 18.39 -5.21
N LEU A 188 -4.35 18.85 -5.62
CA LEU A 188 -4.50 19.58 -6.87
C LEU A 188 -3.97 21.01 -6.75
N ARG A 189 -4.19 21.71 -5.62
CA ARG A 189 -3.69 23.07 -5.41
C ARG A 189 -2.21 23.15 -5.04
N ALA A 190 -1.60 22.11 -4.50
CA ALA A 190 -0.15 22.09 -4.28
C ALA A 190 0.64 22.14 -5.61
N HIS A 191 0.03 21.71 -6.70
CA HIS A 191 0.58 21.82 -8.05
C HIS A 191 0.19 23.14 -8.78
N GLU A 192 -0.81 23.88 -8.29
CA GLU A 192 -1.23 25.16 -8.88
C GLU A 192 -0.27 26.32 -8.60
N THR A 193 0.71 26.17 -7.72
CA THR A 193 1.75 27.20 -7.49
C THR A 193 2.88 27.16 -8.52
N GLU A 194 2.93 26.14 -9.36
CA GLU A 194 3.82 26.05 -10.51
C GLU A 194 3.01 25.64 -11.75
N LEU A 195 2.38 26.64 -12.39
CA LEU A 195 2.03 26.71 -13.81
C LEU A 195 2.03 25.39 -14.59
N HIS A 196 1.06 24.52 -14.42
CA HIS A 196 0.71 23.57 -15.47
C HIS A 196 -0.72 23.08 -15.25
N LEU A 197 -1.68 23.98 -15.49
CA LEU A 197 -2.97 23.59 -16.01
C LEU A 197 -2.82 23.47 -17.52
N VAL A 198 -2.64 22.25 -18.01
CA VAL A 198 -2.93 21.89 -19.39
C VAL A 198 -3.91 20.75 -19.36
#